data_4c0d5abc3e59ce13674fc32bbd077fa6
#
_entry.id   4c0d5abc3e59ce13674fc32bbd077fa6
#
_cell.length_a   1.000
_cell.length_b   1.000
_cell.length_c   1.000
_cell.angle_alpha   90.00
_cell.angle_beta   90.00
_cell.angle_gamma   90.00
#
_symmetry.space_group_name_H-M   'P 1'
#
loop_
_entity.id
_entity.type
_entity.pdbx_description
1 polymer ?
#
loop_
_entity_poly.entity_id
_entity_poly.type
_entity_poly.pdbx_seq_one_letter_code
_entity_poly.pdbx_strand_id
1 'polypeptide(L)'
;MARKPPVYGLDIETDTTVDGLDPGVAAIVTVALSGDEIDQVFTGDEVSILSELDHCLREIRPGVLATWNGSAFDLPFIDDRAQRYDLPHGLSLRLDASISQRHPPLPGHDGVYRAKWYGHRHLDAYRVYCSDVGPSLRMSCSLKSIARLVGLRTVEVDRERIHDLSHEALHAYAASDARLARILTERRWSTASRHIDDFDRVDDADLASAG
;
A
#
# COMPACT_ATOMS: atom_id res chain seq x y z
N MET A 1 -13.05 0.43 26.54
CA MET A 1 -12.26 0.89 25.39
C MET A 1 -12.23 -0.23 24.35
N ALA A 2 -12.59 0.02 23.09
CA ALA A 2 -12.45 -0.97 22.05
C ALA A 2 -10.97 -1.33 21.86
N ARG A 3 -10.66 -2.62 21.73
CA ARG A 3 -9.29 -3.10 21.49
C ARG A 3 -8.83 -2.60 20.11
N LYS A 4 -7.59 -2.11 20.03
CA LYS A 4 -6.97 -1.74 18.75
C LYS A 4 -7.07 -2.93 17.79
N PRO A 5 -7.55 -2.72 16.53
CA PRO A 5 -7.54 -3.78 15.53
C PRO A 5 -6.10 -4.17 15.17
N PRO A 6 -5.85 -5.38 14.65
CA PRO A 6 -4.55 -5.71 14.08
C PRO A 6 -4.19 -4.75 12.95
N VAL A 7 -2.91 -4.45 12.81
CA VAL A 7 -2.37 -3.62 11.73
C VAL A 7 -1.45 -4.49 10.90
N TYR A 8 -1.68 -4.51 9.60
CA TYR A 8 -0.88 -5.24 8.63
C TYR A 8 -0.24 -4.25 7.67
N GLY A 9 1.08 -4.22 7.62
CA GLY A 9 1.80 -3.46 6.60
C GLY A 9 1.81 -4.23 5.28
N LEU A 10 1.51 -3.55 4.18
CA LEU A 10 1.53 -4.10 2.83
C LEU A 10 2.46 -3.24 1.96
N ASP A 11 3.24 -3.90 1.12
CA ASP A 11 4.14 -3.28 0.16
C ASP A 11 4.30 -4.17 -1.07
N ILE A 12 4.45 -3.57 -2.26
CA ILE A 12 4.71 -4.30 -3.50
C ILE A 12 5.99 -3.81 -4.17
N GLU A 13 6.62 -4.72 -4.91
CA GLU A 13 7.72 -4.37 -5.81
C GLU A 13 7.36 -4.79 -7.23
N THR A 14 7.70 -3.94 -8.19
CA THR A 14 7.37 -4.12 -9.60
C THR A 14 8.61 -4.31 -10.44
N ASP A 15 8.46 -4.96 -11.59
CA ASP A 15 9.54 -5.13 -12.56
C ASP A 15 9.91 -3.77 -13.18
N THR A 16 11.16 -3.36 -12.98
CA THR A 16 11.70 -2.10 -13.49
C THR A 16 12.46 -2.24 -14.81
N THR A 17 12.29 -3.36 -15.52
CA THR A 17 12.97 -3.60 -16.81
C THR A 17 12.54 -2.58 -17.88
N VAL A 18 11.27 -2.16 -17.86
CA VAL A 18 10.72 -1.17 -18.80
C VAL A 18 10.28 0.07 -18.03
N ASP A 19 9.08 0.05 -17.46
CA ASP A 19 8.54 1.12 -16.62
C ASP A 19 7.82 0.52 -15.43
N GLY A 20 8.51 0.45 -14.30
CA GLY A 20 7.99 -0.12 -13.04
C GLY A 20 6.81 0.66 -12.45
N LEU A 21 6.45 1.81 -13.00
CA LEU A 21 5.32 2.62 -12.53
C LEU A 21 4.07 2.45 -13.40
N ASP A 22 4.13 1.67 -14.48
CA ASP A 22 2.99 1.43 -15.37
C ASP A 22 2.46 0.00 -15.22
N PRO A 23 1.27 -0.20 -14.60
CA PRO A 23 0.67 -1.53 -14.46
C PRO A 23 0.29 -2.18 -15.81
N GLY A 24 0.22 -1.41 -16.89
CA GLY A 24 0.00 -1.92 -18.23
C GLY A 24 1.19 -2.71 -18.80
N VAL A 25 2.41 -2.46 -18.31
CA VAL A 25 3.63 -3.06 -18.83
C VAL A 25 4.47 -3.79 -17.76
N ALA A 26 4.48 -3.31 -16.52
CA ALA A 26 5.25 -3.93 -15.44
C ALA A 26 4.44 -5.01 -14.69
N ALA A 27 5.10 -6.10 -14.34
CA ALA A 27 4.55 -7.13 -13.45
C ALA A 27 4.87 -6.81 -11.99
N ILE A 28 4.04 -7.29 -11.07
CA ILE A 28 4.39 -7.38 -9.64
C ILE A 28 5.34 -8.56 -9.47
N VAL A 29 6.52 -8.31 -8.95
CA VAL A 29 7.55 -9.35 -8.75
C VAL A 29 7.61 -9.87 -7.31
N THR A 30 7.08 -9.10 -6.36
CA THR A 30 6.90 -9.54 -4.98
C THR A 30 5.88 -8.67 -4.26
N VAL A 31 5.23 -9.26 -3.26
CA VAL A 31 4.37 -8.55 -2.30
C VAL A 31 4.78 -8.97 -0.90
N ALA A 32 4.83 -8.04 0.04
CA ALA A 32 5.10 -8.33 1.43
C ALA A 32 3.92 -7.92 2.33
N LEU A 33 3.59 -8.78 3.29
CA LEU A 33 2.58 -8.56 4.32
C LEU A 33 3.18 -8.78 5.70
N SER A 34 3.17 -7.75 6.56
CA SER A 34 3.76 -7.79 7.90
C SER A 34 2.72 -7.47 8.97
N GLY A 35 2.50 -8.38 9.90
CA GLY A 35 1.62 -8.24 11.07
C GLY A 35 2.24 -8.85 12.31
N ASP A 36 1.51 -8.88 13.45
CA ASP A 36 2.03 -9.47 14.68
C ASP A 36 2.14 -11.01 14.61
N GLU A 37 1.22 -11.64 13.87
CA GLU A 37 1.12 -13.10 13.75
C GLU A 37 1.45 -13.58 12.32
N ILE A 38 1.81 -12.65 11.42
CA ILE A 38 2.15 -12.94 10.03
C ILE A 38 3.28 -12.02 9.56
N ASP A 39 4.28 -12.60 8.92
CA ASP A 39 5.38 -11.89 8.26
C ASP A 39 5.72 -12.70 7.02
N GLN A 40 5.03 -12.41 5.92
CA GLN A 40 5.05 -13.21 4.69
C GLN A 40 5.47 -12.36 3.50
N VAL A 41 6.27 -12.94 2.63
CA VAL A 41 6.64 -12.36 1.33
C VAL A 41 6.23 -13.36 0.26
N PHE A 42 5.36 -12.90 -0.63
CA PHE A 42 4.85 -13.66 -1.76
C PHE A 42 5.79 -13.45 -2.95
N THR A 43 6.27 -14.53 -3.53
CA THR A 43 7.23 -14.54 -4.65
C THR A 43 6.89 -15.66 -5.62
N GLY A 44 7.34 -15.58 -6.86
CA GLY A 44 7.07 -16.55 -7.89
C GLY A 44 6.50 -15.91 -9.15
N ASP A 45 5.61 -16.59 -9.84
CA ASP A 45 4.85 -15.98 -10.93
C ASP A 45 3.78 -15.04 -10.40
N GLU A 46 3.45 -14.00 -11.15
CA GLU A 46 2.56 -12.93 -10.71
C GLU A 46 1.14 -13.44 -10.35
N VAL A 47 0.62 -14.41 -11.09
CA VAL A 47 -0.71 -15.00 -10.82
C VAL A 47 -0.72 -15.69 -9.47
N SER A 48 0.34 -16.43 -9.15
CA SER A 48 0.51 -17.07 -7.84
C SER A 48 0.62 -16.03 -6.73
N ILE A 49 1.45 -14.99 -6.90
CA ILE A 49 1.62 -13.90 -5.93
C ILE A 49 0.27 -13.26 -5.59
N LEU A 50 -0.50 -12.86 -6.60
CA LEU A 50 -1.78 -12.18 -6.42
C LEU A 50 -2.84 -13.10 -5.78
N SER A 51 -2.90 -14.36 -6.22
CA SER A 51 -3.86 -15.34 -5.70
C SER A 51 -3.56 -15.71 -4.24
N GLU A 52 -2.30 -15.90 -3.89
CA GLU A 52 -1.88 -16.23 -2.53
C GLU A 52 -2.08 -15.05 -1.58
N LEU A 53 -1.79 -13.81 -2.03
CA LEU A 53 -2.09 -12.60 -1.27
C LEU A 53 -3.58 -12.48 -0.96
N ASP A 54 -4.44 -12.62 -1.99
CA ASP A 54 -5.90 -12.53 -1.81
C ASP A 54 -6.42 -13.61 -0.87
N HIS A 55 -5.95 -14.85 -1.04
CA HIS A 55 -6.30 -15.96 -0.14
C HIS A 55 -5.85 -15.67 1.30
N CYS A 56 -4.63 -15.19 1.50
CA CYS A 56 -4.10 -14.83 2.81
C CYS A 56 -4.97 -13.76 3.49
N LEU A 57 -5.31 -12.67 2.77
CA LEU A 57 -6.14 -11.60 3.32
C LEU A 57 -7.58 -12.02 3.61
N ARG A 58 -8.08 -13.06 2.96
CA ARG A 58 -9.40 -13.67 3.27
C ARG A 58 -9.38 -14.44 4.58
N GLU A 59 -8.28 -15.12 4.89
CA GLU A 59 -8.16 -16.04 6.02
C GLU A 59 -7.72 -15.34 7.31
N ILE A 60 -6.89 -14.30 7.23
CA ILE A 60 -6.40 -13.60 8.42
C ILE A 60 -7.50 -12.74 9.08
N ARG A 61 -7.35 -12.49 10.37
CA ARG A 61 -8.30 -11.70 11.14
C ARG A 61 -8.45 -10.29 10.55
N PRO A 62 -9.69 -9.82 10.32
CA PRO A 62 -9.93 -8.45 9.85
C PRO A 62 -9.24 -7.38 10.68
N GLY A 63 -8.62 -6.42 10.00
CA GLY A 63 -7.84 -5.36 10.62
C GLY A 63 -7.66 -4.15 9.71
N VAL A 64 -6.53 -3.47 9.86
CA VAL A 64 -6.16 -2.32 9.03
C VAL A 64 -4.96 -2.68 8.18
N LEU A 65 -5.11 -2.59 6.86
CA LEU A 65 -4.01 -2.65 5.91
C LEU A 65 -3.35 -1.27 5.85
N ALA A 66 -2.10 -1.21 6.25
CA ALA A 66 -1.30 0.01 6.26
C ALA A 66 -0.30 -0.03 5.11
N THR A 67 -0.35 0.95 4.22
CA THR A 67 0.59 1.10 3.11
C THR A 67 1.36 2.40 3.23
N TRP A 68 2.36 2.59 2.38
CA TRP A 68 3.06 3.87 2.22
C TRP A 68 2.88 4.41 0.81
N ASN A 69 1.91 5.29 0.62
CA ASN A 69 1.42 5.80 -0.67
C ASN A 69 0.60 4.77 -1.48
N GLY A 70 0.12 3.71 -0.82
CA GLY A 70 -0.58 2.62 -1.51
C GLY A 70 -1.95 2.99 -2.03
N SER A 71 -2.58 4.06 -1.52
CA SER A 71 -3.81 4.59 -2.11
C SER A 71 -3.61 5.15 -3.52
N ALA A 72 -2.37 5.50 -3.88
CA ALA A 72 -2.02 6.03 -5.18
C ALA A 72 -1.18 5.06 -6.02
N PHE A 73 -0.60 4.01 -5.42
CA PHE A 73 0.30 3.10 -6.11
C PHE A 73 -0.06 1.63 -5.88
N ASP A 74 0.23 1.06 -4.70
CA ASP A 74 0.17 -0.39 -4.46
C ASP A 74 -1.21 -0.97 -4.79
N LEU A 75 -2.28 -0.36 -4.28
CA LEU A 75 -3.62 -0.93 -4.38
C LEU A 75 -4.20 -0.83 -5.80
N PRO A 76 -4.16 0.33 -6.49
CA PRO A 76 -4.60 0.37 -7.88
C PRO A 76 -3.71 -0.48 -8.79
N PHE A 77 -2.41 -0.58 -8.53
CA PHE A 77 -1.52 -1.46 -9.29
C PHE A 77 -1.93 -2.93 -9.15
N ILE A 78 -2.18 -3.40 -7.92
CA ILE A 78 -2.67 -4.77 -7.67
C ILE A 78 -4.00 -5.03 -8.36
N ASP A 79 -4.93 -4.07 -8.31
CA ASP A 79 -6.26 -4.20 -8.93
C ASP A 79 -6.14 -4.36 -10.45
N ASP A 80 -5.36 -3.51 -11.11
CA ASP A 80 -5.11 -3.60 -12.56
C ASP A 80 -4.47 -4.93 -12.97
N ARG A 81 -3.47 -5.37 -12.19
CA ARG A 81 -2.79 -6.63 -12.48
C ARG A 81 -3.70 -7.83 -12.27
N ALA A 82 -4.51 -7.84 -11.22
CA ALA A 82 -5.50 -8.89 -10.99
C ALA A 82 -6.57 -8.92 -12.10
N GLN A 83 -7.08 -7.76 -12.52
CA GLN A 83 -8.02 -7.64 -13.64
C GLN A 83 -7.42 -8.13 -14.96
N ARG A 84 -6.16 -7.85 -15.23
CA ARG A 84 -5.47 -8.32 -16.44
C ARG A 84 -5.46 -9.83 -16.60
N TYR A 85 -5.48 -10.56 -15.49
CA TYR A 85 -5.49 -12.02 -15.45
C TYR A 85 -6.87 -12.63 -15.15
N ASP A 86 -7.92 -11.79 -15.11
CA ASP A 86 -9.28 -12.21 -14.70
C ASP A 86 -9.29 -12.91 -13.34
N LEU A 87 -8.39 -12.51 -12.41
CA LEU A 87 -8.30 -13.12 -11.08
C LEU A 87 -9.41 -12.56 -10.18
N PRO A 88 -10.20 -13.45 -9.53
CA PRO A 88 -11.12 -13.00 -8.51
C PRO A 88 -10.35 -12.51 -7.27
N HIS A 89 -10.71 -11.35 -6.73
CA HIS A 89 -10.11 -10.78 -5.52
C HIS A 89 -11.14 -10.00 -4.70
N GLY A 90 -10.82 -9.81 -3.41
CA GLY A 90 -11.69 -9.07 -2.49
C GLY A 90 -11.38 -7.57 -2.40
N LEU A 91 -10.35 -7.09 -3.11
CA LEU A 91 -10.00 -5.67 -3.15
C LEU A 91 -11.12 -4.87 -3.83
N SER A 92 -11.50 -3.77 -3.21
CA SER A 92 -12.45 -2.81 -3.77
C SER A 92 -11.86 -1.41 -3.66
N LEU A 93 -11.85 -0.68 -4.76
CA LEU A 93 -11.32 0.68 -4.87
C LEU A 93 -12.45 1.68 -5.14
N ARG A 94 -12.32 2.87 -4.58
CA ARG A 94 -13.18 4.02 -4.85
C ARG A 94 -12.33 5.27 -4.92
N LEU A 95 -12.44 6.02 -6.03
CA LEU A 95 -11.72 7.28 -6.21
C LEU A 95 -12.03 8.24 -5.05
N ASP A 96 -11.02 8.84 -4.46
CA ASP A 96 -11.16 9.88 -3.43
C ASP A 96 -10.89 11.26 -4.03
N ALA A 97 -11.91 11.87 -4.60
CA ALA A 97 -11.82 13.21 -5.20
C ALA A 97 -11.48 14.33 -4.19
N SER A 98 -11.55 14.05 -2.89
CA SER A 98 -11.20 15.04 -1.85
C SER A 98 -9.70 15.21 -1.67
N ILE A 99 -8.88 14.34 -2.27
CA ILE A 99 -7.43 14.33 -2.12
C ILE A 99 -6.74 14.80 -3.39
N SER A 100 -6.00 15.91 -3.27
CA SER A 100 -5.12 16.36 -4.33
C SER A 100 -3.79 15.63 -4.28
N GLN A 101 -3.39 15.02 -5.38
CA GLN A 101 -2.07 14.42 -5.54
C GLN A 101 -1.01 15.47 -5.89
N ARG A 102 0.22 15.22 -5.42
CA ARG A 102 1.39 16.04 -5.79
C ARG A 102 2.10 15.51 -7.05
N HIS A 103 1.90 14.26 -7.37
CA HIS A 103 2.51 13.56 -8.50
C HIS A 103 1.41 13.10 -9.47
N PRO A 104 1.73 12.91 -10.74
CA PRO A 104 0.79 12.29 -11.68
C PRO A 104 0.27 10.95 -11.12
N PRO A 105 -1.01 10.62 -11.33
CA PRO A 105 -1.53 9.30 -10.99
C PRO A 105 -0.86 8.22 -11.84
N LEU A 106 -1.06 6.96 -11.47
CA LEU A 106 -0.68 5.83 -12.31
C LEU A 106 -1.34 5.94 -13.69
N PRO A 107 -0.69 5.45 -14.76
CA PRO A 107 -1.33 5.34 -16.08
C PRO A 107 -2.68 4.63 -15.98
N GLY A 108 -3.71 5.24 -16.57
CA GLY A 108 -5.09 4.71 -16.51
C GLY A 108 -5.90 5.12 -15.27
N HIS A 109 -5.31 5.86 -14.34
CA HIS A 109 -5.99 6.29 -13.11
C HIS A 109 -6.14 7.81 -13.00
N ASP A 110 -7.19 8.26 -12.29
CA ASP A 110 -7.54 9.67 -12.13
C ASP A 110 -7.07 10.27 -10.79
N GLY A 111 -6.53 9.46 -9.87
CA GLY A 111 -6.14 9.98 -8.57
C GLY A 111 -5.79 8.92 -7.53
N VAL A 112 -6.13 9.19 -6.28
CA VAL A 112 -5.94 8.28 -5.15
C VAL A 112 -7.25 7.58 -4.82
N TYR A 113 -7.16 6.41 -4.18
CA TYR A 113 -8.32 5.58 -3.90
C TYR A 113 -8.49 5.34 -2.40
N ARG A 114 -9.74 5.32 -1.94
CA ARG A 114 -10.12 4.62 -0.73
C ARG A 114 -10.23 3.14 -1.06
N ALA A 115 -9.81 2.31 -0.13
CA ALA A 115 -9.83 0.88 -0.35
C ALA A 115 -10.38 0.10 0.84
N LYS A 116 -10.94 -1.06 0.52
CA LYS A 116 -11.19 -2.16 1.45
C LYS A 116 -10.81 -3.46 0.78
N TRP A 117 -10.39 -4.44 1.57
CA TRP A 117 -10.10 -5.78 1.09
C TRP A 117 -10.73 -6.80 2.03
N TYR A 118 -11.81 -7.44 1.60
CA TYR A 118 -12.69 -8.23 2.49
C TYR A 118 -13.12 -7.42 3.72
N GLY A 119 -12.77 -7.92 4.91
CA GLY A 119 -13.02 -7.24 6.18
C GLY A 119 -11.94 -6.27 6.62
N HIS A 120 -10.88 -6.09 5.84
CA HIS A 120 -9.80 -5.15 6.14
C HIS A 120 -10.13 -3.76 5.61
N ARG A 121 -9.88 -2.75 6.43
CA ARG A 121 -9.95 -1.34 6.04
C ARG A 121 -8.55 -0.84 5.72
N HIS A 122 -8.43 0.01 4.73
CA HIS A 122 -7.14 0.57 4.34
C HIS A 122 -6.79 1.84 5.13
N LEU A 123 -5.49 2.09 5.27
CA LEU A 123 -4.90 3.31 5.78
C LEU A 123 -3.59 3.61 5.06
N ASP A 124 -3.52 4.77 4.42
CA ASP A 124 -2.27 5.25 3.82
C ASP A 124 -1.44 6.03 4.85
N ALA A 125 -0.38 5.40 5.37
CA ALA A 125 0.49 6.02 6.36
C ALA A 125 1.27 7.22 5.81
N TYR A 126 1.58 7.25 4.52
CA TYR A 126 2.21 8.41 3.87
C TYR A 126 1.38 9.68 4.09
N ARG A 127 0.05 9.60 3.91
CA ARG A 127 -0.88 10.73 4.10
C ARG A 127 -0.87 11.21 5.55
N VAL A 128 -0.86 10.29 6.52
CA VAL A 128 -0.78 10.61 7.95
C VAL A 128 0.48 11.42 8.25
N TYR A 129 1.63 10.95 7.78
CA TYR A 129 2.90 11.62 8.04
C TYR A 129 3.05 12.91 7.24
N CYS A 130 2.59 12.98 5.99
CA CYS A 130 2.65 14.20 5.19
C CYS A 130 1.76 15.31 5.72
N SER A 131 0.60 15.01 6.28
CA SER A 131 -0.29 16.02 6.84
C SER A 131 0.16 16.53 8.20
N ASP A 132 0.75 15.66 9.01
CA ASP A 132 1.05 15.91 10.42
C ASP A 132 2.50 16.40 10.64
N VAL A 133 3.47 15.71 10.05
CA VAL A 133 4.91 16.00 10.30
C VAL A 133 5.60 16.67 9.10
N GLY A 134 5.15 16.42 7.89
CA GLY A 134 5.79 16.92 6.67
C GLY A 134 5.97 18.44 6.66
N PRO A 135 4.93 19.24 6.92
CA PRO A 135 5.03 20.70 6.93
C PRO A 135 6.00 21.22 7.99
N SER A 136 6.07 20.57 9.15
CA SER A 136 6.91 20.99 10.27
C SER A 136 8.39 20.69 10.06
N LEU A 137 8.71 19.57 9.41
CA LEU A 137 10.08 19.08 9.28
C LEU A 137 10.81 19.58 8.03
N ARG A 138 10.08 20.07 7.03
CA ARG A 138 10.62 20.50 5.72
C ARG A 138 11.53 19.44 5.07
N MET A 139 11.21 18.16 5.27
CA MET A 139 11.96 17.03 4.75
C MET A 139 11.07 16.13 3.89
N SER A 140 11.70 15.24 3.15
CA SER A 140 10.98 14.22 2.39
C SER A 140 10.18 13.31 3.33
N CYS A 141 8.91 13.09 3.01
CA CYS A 141 8.05 12.11 3.69
C CYS A 141 8.16 10.70 3.05
N SER A 142 9.27 10.38 2.38
CA SER A 142 9.49 9.00 1.93
C SER A 142 9.56 8.05 3.13
N LEU A 143 9.15 6.79 2.94
CA LEU A 143 9.17 5.75 3.97
C LEU A 143 10.51 5.68 4.69
N LYS A 144 11.60 5.62 3.91
CA LYS A 144 12.97 5.52 4.45
C LYS A 144 13.39 6.79 5.23
N SER A 145 13.00 7.98 4.76
CA SER A 145 13.33 9.23 5.46
C SER A 145 12.64 9.30 6.81
N ILE A 146 11.36 8.98 6.88
CA ILE A 146 10.61 8.94 8.12
C ILE A 146 11.10 7.83 9.05
N ALA A 147 11.36 6.63 8.52
CA ALA A 147 11.89 5.52 9.30
C ALA A 147 13.22 5.89 9.99
N ARG A 148 14.16 6.47 9.24
CA ARG A 148 15.45 6.93 9.80
C ARG A 148 15.28 8.02 10.84
N LEU A 149 14.39 9.00 10.60
CA LEU A 149 14.09 10.07 11.55
C LEU A 149 13.66 9.51 12.91
N VAL A 150 12.88 8.43 12.93
CA VAL A 150 12.39 7.82 14.19
C VAL A 150 13.27 6.67 14.69
N GLY A 151 14.47 6.51 14.12
CA GLY A 151 15.48 5.54 14.57
C GLY A 151 15.20 4.09 14.16
N LEU A 152 14.41 3.86 13.10
CA LEU A 152 14.21 2.53 12.54
C LEU A 152 15.30 2.21 11.50
N ARG A 153 15.68 0.94 11.46
CA ARG A 153 16.59 0.43 10.42
C ARG A 153 15.83 0.29 9.11
N THR A 154 16.49 0.65 8.01
CA THR A 154 15.97 0.55 6.64
C THR A 154 16.85 -0.38 5.83
N VAL A 155 16.26 -1.13 4.91
CA VAL A 155 16.99 -1.80 3.84
C VAL A 155 16.96 -0.86 2.63
N GLU A 156 18.12 -0.60 2.05
CA GLU A 156 18.28 0.29 0.90
C GLU A 156 18.66 -0.53 -0.32
N VAL A 157 18.02 -0.25 -1.44
CA VAL A 157 18.34 -0.82 -2.75
C VAL A 157 18.25 0.28 -3.82
N ASP A 158 18.82 0.00 -4.98
CA ASP A 158 18.61 0.82 -6.16
C ASP A 158 17.22 0.50 -6.75
N ARG A 159 16.24 1.39 -6.53
CA ARG A 159 14.86 1.18 -6.92
C ARG A 159 14.63 1.21 -8.44
N GLU A 160 15.55 1.80 -9.20
CA GLU A 160 15.51 1.77 -10.66
C GLU A 160 15.98 0.41 -11.21
N ARG A 161 16.56 -0.42 -10.36
CA ARG A 161 17.16 -1.70 -10.72
C ARG A 161 16.62 -2.87 -9.88
N ILE A 162 15.34 -2.85 -9.57
CA ILE A 162 14.65 -3.94 -8.83
C ILE A 162 14.86 -5.28 -9.57
N HIS A 163 14.78 -5.28 -10.89
CA HIS A 163 14.96 -6.46 -11.74
C HIS A 163 16.36 -7.09 -11.67
N ASP A 164 17.36 -6.35 -11.18
CA ASP A 164 18.73 -6.87 -10.99
C ASP A 164 18.99 -7.44 -9.59
N LEU A 165 18.05 -7.28 -8.67
CA LEU A 165 18.24 -7.76 -7.31
C LEU A 165 18.20 -9.30 -7.25
N SER A 166 19.03 -9.86 -6.38
CA SER A 166 18.89 -11.27 -6.02
C SER A 166 17.54 -11.47 -5.30
N HIS A 167 16.99 -12.68 -5.43
CA HIS A 167 15.75 -13.05 -4.74
C HIS A 167 15.80 -12.75 -3.22
N GLU A 168 16.93 -13.02 -2.57
CA GLU A 168 17.13 -12.75 -1.15
C GLU A 168 17.11 -11.24 -0.84
N ALA A 169 17.77 -10.43 -1.67
CA ALA A 169 17.79 -8.97 -1.52
C ALA A 169 16.40 -8.35 -1.73
N LEU A 170 15.67 -8.78 -2.75
CA LEU A 170 14.33 -8.36 -3.04
C LEU A 170 13.37 -8.73 -1.89
N HIS A 171 13.45 -9.97 -1.41
CA HIS A 171 12.67 -10.45 -0.28
C HIS A 171 12.92 -9.61 0.99
N ALA A 172 14.19 -9.38 1.34
CA ALA A 172 14.56 -8.59 2.51
C ALA A 172 14.10 -7.13 2.38
N TYR A 173 14.14 -6.57 1.18
CA TYR A 173 13.72 -5.21 0.89
C TYR A 173 12.20 -5.05 1.05
N ALA A 174 11.38 -5.85 0.36
CA ALA A 174 9.92 -5.80 0.46
C ALA A 174 9.44 -6.07 1.89
N ALA A 175 9.98 -7.10 2.57
CA ALA A 175 9.66 -7.38 3.97
C ALA A 175 9.98 -6.20 4.90
N SER A 176 11.10 -5.51 4.65
CA SER A 176 11.47 -4.31 5.41
C SER A 176 10.44 -3.20 5.23
N ASP A 177 9.98 -2.93 4.00
CA ASP A 177 9.10 -1.80 3.71
C ASP A 177 7.68 -2.05 4.22
N ALA A 178 7.13 -3.24 4.05
CA ALA A 178 5.86 -3.63 4.67
C ALA A 178 5.92 -3.50 6.22
N ARG A 179 6.99 -3.98 6.85
CA ARG A 179 7.20 -3.86 8.30
C ARG A 179 7.30 -2.41 8.74
N LEU A 180 7.98 -1.55 8.00
CA LEU A 180 8.10 -0.13 8.30
C LEU A 180 6.75 0.58 8.20
N ALA A 181 5.94 0.31 7.17
CA ALA A 181 4.60 0.86 7.02
C ALA A 181 3.73 0.50 8.25
N ARG A 182 3.77 -0.76 8.70
CA ARG A 182 3.09 -1.22 9.92
C ARG A 182 3.57 -0.46 11.16
N ILE A 183 4.87 -0.51 11.46
CA ILE A 183 5.45 0.07 12.69
C ILE A 183 5.18 1.58 12.75
N LEU A 184 5.33 2.29 11.66
CA LEU A 184 5.07 3.73 11.60
C LEU A 184 3.59 4.04 11.86
N THR A 185 2.68 3.27 11.27
CA THR A 185 1.23 3.38 11.54
C THR A 185 0.93 3.15 13.03
N GLU A 186 1.51 2.12 13.62
CA GLU A 186 1.29 1.78 15.03
C GLU A 186 1.83 2.83 15.99
N ARG A 187 3.01 3.37 15.72
CA ARG A 187 3.62 4.45 16.53
C ARG A 187 2.77 5.72 16.57
N ARG A 188 1.99 5.96 15.53
CA ARG A 188 1.11 7.14 15.43
C ARG A 188 -0.37 6.78 15.46
N TRP A 189 -0.72 5.66 16.06
CA TRP A 189 -2.08 5.11 16.03
C TRP A 189 -3.17 6.10 16.43
N SER A 190 -2.95 6.95 17.41
CA SER A 190 -3.92 7.97 17.85
C SER A 190 -4.29 8.96 16.74
N THR A 191 -3.35 9.27 15.84
CA THR A 191 -3.59 10.10 14.66
C THR A 191 -4.03 9.22 13.49
N ALA A 192 -3.30 8.15 13.21
CA ALA A 192 -3.50 7.25 12.09
C ALA A 192 -4.91 6.68 12.04
N SER A 193 -5.47 6.29 13.18
CA SER A 193 -6.84 5.73 13.25
C SER A 193 -7.94 6.67 12.73
N ARG A 194 -7.68 7.96 12.64
CA ARG A 194 -8.60 8.95 12.06
C ARG A 194 -8.52 9.03 10.54
N HIS A 195 -7.51 8.44 9.96
CA HIS A 195 -7.24 8.39 8.52
C HIS A 195 -7.55 7.02 7.90
N ILE A 196 -8.14 6.11 8.68
CA ILE A 196 -8.63 4.84 8.14
C ILE A 196 -9.72 5.15 7.12
N ASP A 197 -9.59 4.59 5.93
CA ASP A 197 -10.53 4.84 4.84
C ASP A 197 -11.97 4.51 5.26
N ASP A 198 -12.84 5.48 5.08
CA ASP A 198 -14.28 5.28 5.14
C ASP A 198 -14.77 4.98 3.72
N PHE A 199 -14.69 3.70 3.37
CA PHE A 199 -15.02 3.24 2.02
C PHE A 199 -16.48 3.50 1.64
N ASP A 200 -17.38 3.47 2.61
CA ASP A 200 -18.81 3.62 2.40
C ASP A 200 -19.26 5.09 2.44
N ARG A 201 -18.34 6.05 2.73
CA ARG A 201 -18.65 7.47 2.71
C ARG A 201 -19.00 7.92 1.28
N VAL A 202 -20.19 8.46 1.10
CA VAL A 202 -20.62 9.10 -0.14
C VAL A 202 -20.06 10.51 -0.18
N ASP A 203 -19.32 10.87 -1.24
CA ASP A 203 -18.85 12.24 -1.46
C ASP A 203 -19.91 13.04 -2.25
N ASP A 204 -19.95 14.37 -2.03
CA ASP A 204 -20.90 15.25 -2.73
C ASP A 204 -20.79 15.19 -4.27
N ALA A 205 -19.61 14.79 -4.78
CA ALA A 205 -19.40 14.58 -6.22
C ALA A 205 -20.17 13.37 -6.76
N ASP A 206 -20.37 12.33 -5.96
CA ASP A 206 -21.14 11.14 -6.35
C ASP A 206 -22.65 11.44 -6.44
N LEU A 207 -23.12 12.39 -5.63
CA LEU A 207 -24.52 12.85 -5.66
C LEU A 207 -24.83 13.71 -6.88
N ALA A 208 -23.83 14.44 -7.40
CA ALA A 208 -23.98 15.29 -8.58
C ALA A 208 -24.00 14.49 -9.90
N SER A 209 -23.47 13.26 -9.91
CA SER A 209 -23.45 12.39 -11.10
C SER A 209 -24.67 11.48 -11.23
N ALA A 210 -25.52 11.43 -10.18
CA ALA A 210 -26.73 10.59 -10.13
C ALA A 210 -28.04 11.35 -10.42
N GLY A 211 -27.98 12.64 -10.74
CA GLY A 211 -29.11 13.53 -11.09
C GLY A 211 -29.01 13.98 -12.54
#